data_acd76fef0718d4f24745568e88a9d2aa
#
_entry.id   acd76fef0718d4f24745568e88a9d2aa
#
_cell.length_a   1.000
_cell.length_b   1.000
_cell.length_c   1.000
_cell.angle_alpha   90.00
_cell.angle_beta   90.00
_cell.angle_gamma   90.00
#
_symmetry.space_group_name_H-M   'P 1'
#
loop_
_entity.id
_entity.type
_entity.pdbx_description
1 polymer ?
#
loop_
_entity_poly.entity_id
_entity_poly.type
_entity_poly.pdbx_seq_one_letter_code
_entity_poly.pdbx_strand_id
1 'polypeptide(L)'
;MHKILLVEDDEIIRQQVKQLLEQWGYEVVAVEDFMDVLGIFVESDPHLILMDIGLPLYNGYHWCQEIRKVSKVPIMFLSSRDQAMDIVMAINMGGDDFVTKPFDQNVLLAKVQGLLRRSYEFGTDQNLLEHRGAILNLKSTDLVYEGEVIKLTKNEFQILRVLFEHAGSIVARDDMMKELWNSDFFIDDNTLSVNVARLRKKLEEAGLSNLIETKKGIGYGLVHE
;
A
#
# COMPACT_ATOMS: atom_id res chain seq x y z
N MET A 1 13.49 7.33 -5.07
CA MET A 1 14.05 8.02 -3.89
C MET A 1 12.86 8.45 -3.05
N HIS A 2 12.82 8.09 -1.74
CA HIS A 2 11.68 8.50 -0.90
C HIS A 2 11.89 9.91 -0.36
N LYS A 3 10.81 10.68 -0.29
CA LYS A 3 10.76 12.03 0.26
C LYS A 3 10.15 11.99 1.66
N ILE A 4 10.76 12.68 2.61
CA ILE A 4 10.33 12.75 4.01
C ILE A 4 10.02 14.19 4.37
N LEU A 5 8.82 14.44 4.90
CA LEU A 5 8.45 15.72 5.49
C LEU A 5 8.85 15.70 6.98
N LEU A 6 9.68 16.64 7.38
CA LEU A 6 10.12 16.78 8.76
C LEU A 6 9.48 18.01 9.40
N VAL A 7 8.63 17.79 10.39
CA VAL A 7 7.90 18.82 11.15
C VAL A 7 8.45 18.82 12.58
N GLU A 8 9.40 19.68 12.84
CA GLU A 8 10.17 19.78 14.09
C GLU A 8 10.52 21.24 14.33
N ASP A 9 10.16 21.81 15.47
CA ASP A 9 10.41 23.22 15.77
C ASP A 9 11.81 23.46 16.40
N ASP A 10 12.36 22.47 17.12
CA ASP A 10 13.72 22.55 17.61
C ASP A 10 14.71 22.47 16.44
N GLU A 11 15.40 23.60 16.19
CA GLU A 11 16.32 23.73 15.07
C GLU A 11 17.50 22.76 15.14
N ILE A 12 17.99 22.45 16.33
CA ILE A 12 19.12 21.53 16.51
C ILE A 12 18.70 20.12 16.14
N ILE A 13 17.55 19.68 16.64
CA ILE A 13 16.99 18.35 16.33
C ILE A 13 16.66 18.28 14.83
N ARG A 14 16.01 19.32 14.29
CA ARG A 14 15.63 19.40 12.87
C ARG A 14 16.85 19.23 11.95
N GLN A 15 17.93 19.94 12.22
CA GLN A 15 19.17 19.86 11.45
C GLN A 15 19.83 18.47 11.56
N GLN A 16 19.90 17.92 12.77
CA GLN A 16 20.49 16.59 12.99
C GLN A 16 19.71 15.48 12.26
N VAL A 17 18.37 15.50 12.38
CA VAL A 17 17.50 14.51 11.71
C VAL A 17 17.59 14.66 10.19
N LYS A 18 17.52 15.90 9.69
CA LYS A 18 17.65 16.18 8.25
C LYS A 18 18.97 15.63 7.72
N GLN A 19 20.09 15.98 8.32
CA GLN A 19 21.41 15.54 7.89
C GLN A 19 21.55 14.01 7.93
N LEU A 20 21.05 13.36 8.98
CA LEU A 20 21.02 11.91 9.09
C LEU A 20 20.28 11.26 7.91
N LEU A 21 19.07 11.71 7.63
CA LEU A 21 18.25 11.12 6.59
C LEU A 21 18.80 11.38 5.17
N GLU A 22 19.33 12.58 4.92
CA GLU A 22 19.98 12.91 3.64
C GLU A 22 21.22 12.05 3.38
N GLN A 23 22.02 11.76 4.42
CA GLN A 23 23.17 10.84 4.31
C GLN A 23 22.74 9.41 3.88
N TRP A 24 21.51 9.01 4.19
CA TRP A 24 20.94 7.73 3.83
C TRP A 24 20.14 7.76 2.51
N GLY A 25 20.25 8.86 1.75
CA GLY A 25 19.68 8.98 0.41
C GLY A 25 18.19 9.33 0.36
N TYR A 26 17.64 9.88 1.45
CA TYR A 26 16.29 10.43 1.45
C TYR A 26 16.31 11.89 1.03
N GLU A 27 15.27 12.34 0.36
CA GLU A 27 14.97 13.76 0.15
C GLU A 27 14.22 14.27 1.38
N VAL A 28 14.69 15.34 2.04
CA VAL A 28 14.06 15.85 3.26
C VAL A 28 13.55 17.27 3.07
N VAL A 29 12.25 17.45 3.19
CA VAL A 29 11.60 18.75 3.26
C VAL A 29 11.34 19.08 4.72
N ALA A 30 12.05 20.07 5.26
CA ALA A 30 11.87 20.53 6.62
C ALA A 30 10.86 21.68 6.65
N VAL A 31 9.87 21.61 7.55
CA VAL A 31 8.87 22.66 7.73
C VAL A 31 9.47 23.83 8.52
N GLU A 32 9.31 25.03 7.99
CA GLU A 32 9.71 26.28 8.64
C GLU A 32 8.48 27.12 9.03
N ASP A 33 7.38 27.02 8.27
CA ASP A 33 6.12 27.66 8.59
C ASP A 33 5.13 26.67 9.23
N PHE A 34 4.98 26.75 10.55
CA PHE A 34 4.08 25.91 11.33
C PHE A 34 2.62 26.38 11.28
N MET A 35 2.31 27.45 10.55
CA MET A 35 0.92 27.87 10.31
C MET A 35 0.27 27.11 9.15
N ASP A 36 1.06 26.59 8.20
CA ASP A 36 0.54 25.89 7.01
C ASP A 36 1.26 24.56 6.74
N VAL A 37 1.35 23.71 7.74
CA VAL A 37 1.93 22.35 7.59
C VAL A 37 1.16 21.53 6.57
N LEU A 38 -0.17 21.70 6.46
CA LEU A 38 -0.99 20.96 5.50
C LEU A 38 -0.70 21.39 4.05
N GLY A 39 -0.52 22.70 3.79
CA GLY A 39 -0.15 23.20 2.46
C GLY A 39 1.22 22.69 2.03
N ILE A 40 2.22 22.74 2.93
CA ILE A 40 3.57 22.20 2.67
C ILE A 40 3.51 20.68 2.42
N PHE A 41 2.68 19.94 3.16
CA PHE A 41 2.45 18.52 2.94
C PHE A 41 1.92 18.24 1.53
N VAL A 42 0.88 18.97 1.09
CA VAL A 42 0.29 18.80 -0.24
C VAL A 42 1.28 19.14 -1.36
N GLU A 43 2.04 20.22 -1.21
CA GLU A 43 3.03 20.66 -2.21
C GLU A 43 4.22 19.70 -2.31
N SER A 44 4.70 19.20 -1.18
CA SER A 44 5.87 18.32 -1.14
C SER A 44 5.59 16.88 -1.54
N ASP A 45 4.36 16.39 -1.40
CA ASP A 45 3.91 15.02 -1.65
C ASP A 45 4.89 13.97 -1.06
N PRO A 46 5.04 13.93 0.28
CA PRO A 46 6.02 13.08 0.93
C PRO A 46 5.56 11.63 1.04
N HIS A 47 6.54 10.72 1.17
CA HIS A 47 6.32 9.30 1.41
C HIS A 47 6.27 8.93 2.91
N LEU A 48 6.73 9.81 3.78
CA LEU A 48 6.72 9.66 5.23
C LEU A 48 6.72 11.04 5.88
N ILE A 49 6.05 11.16 7.02
CA ILE A 49 6.10 12.36 7.85
C ILE A 49 6.73 12.00 9.19
N LEU A 50 7.75 12.76 9.58
CA LEU A 50 8.25 12.81 10.95
C LEU A 50 7.64 14.04 11.60
N MET A 51 6.85 13.87 12.67
CA MET A 51 6.02 14.90 13.27
C MET A 51 6.33 15.04 14.74
N ASP A 52 6.87 16.18 15.14
CA ASP A 52 6.93 16.47 16.58
C ASP A 52 5.52 16.73 17.13
N ILE A 53 5.29 16.26 18.36
CA ILE A 53 4.03 16.53 19.06
C ILE A 53 4.02 17.96 19.62
N GLY A 54 5.16 18.46 20.06
CA GLY A 54 5.31 19.71 20.80
C GLY A 54 5.37 20.99 19.96
N LEU A 55 4.79 20.99 18.77
CA LEU A 55 4.85 22.11 17.83
C LEU A 55 4.20 23.38 18.35
N PRO A 56 4.67 24.56 17.93
CA PRO A 56 4.04 25.83 18.23
C PRO A 56 2.69 25.97 17.52
N LEU A 57 1.78 26.77 18.08
CA LEU A 57 0.42 27.07 17.57
C LEU A 57 -0.52 25.87 17.62
N TYR A 58 -0.35 24.90 16.75
CA TYR A 58 -1.09 23.63 16.72
C TYR A 58 -0.14 22.47 16.94
N ASN A 59 -0.46 21.59 17.88
CA ASN A 59 0.38 20.42 18.16
C ASN A 59 0.37 19.40 17.03
N GLY A 60 1.34 18.45 17.05
CA GLY A 60 1.45 17.44 16.00
C GLY A 60 0.22 16.54 15.83
N TYR A 61 -0.57 16.33 16.89
CA TYR A 61 -1.82 15.57 16.80
C TYR A 61 -2.86 16.26 15.93
N HIS A 62 -2.97 17.59 16.03
CA HIS A 62 -3.84 18.38 15.17
C HIS A 62 -3.47 18.19 13.69
N TRP A 63 -2.21 18.39 13.36
CA TRP A 63 -1.73 18.23 11.99
C TRP A 63 -1.89 16.80 11.48
N CYS A 64 -1.65 15.79 12.33
CA CYS A 64 -1.93 14.40 11.97
C CYS A 64 -3.39 14.20 11.57
N GLN A 65 -4.34 14.70 12.35
CA GLN A 65 -5.77 14.60 12.04
C GLN A 65 -6.14 15.33 10.74
N GLU A 66 -5.59 16.53 10.50
CA GLU A 66 -5.84 17.25 9.24
C GLU A 66 -5.30 16.49 8.02
N ILE A 67 -4.08 15.98 8.12
CA ILE A 67 -3.49 15.16 7.04
C ILE A 67 -4.28 13.86 6.82
N ARG A 68 -4.78 13.21 7.87
CA ARG A 68 -5.58 11.98 7.78
C ARG A 68 -6.93 12.16 7.07
N LYS A 69 -7.46 13.39 6.98
CA LYS A 69 -8.67 13.66 6.18
C LYS A 69 -8.42 13.52 4.68
N VAL A 70 -7.16 13.66 4.23
CA VAL A 70 -6.80 13.71 2.80
C VAL A 70 -5.78 12.66 2.39
N SER A 71 -5.06 12.01 3.33
CA SER A 71 -4.00 11.06 3.00
C SER A 71 -3.86 9.94 4.02
N LYS A 72 -3.32 8.80 3.53
CA LYS A 72 -2.88 7.65 4.33
C LYS A 72 -1.36 7.55 4.43
N VAL A 73 -0.62 8.61 4.08
CA VAL A 73 0.84 8.65 4.20
C VAL A 73 1.26 8.24 5.62
N PRO A 74 2.29 7.40 5.81
CA PRO A 74 2.73 7.02 7.14
C PRO A 74 3.25 8.25 7.92
N ILE A 75 2.84 8.33 9.21
CA ILE A 75 3.23 9.40 10.13
C ILE A 75 3.91 8.77 11.35
N MET A 76 5.15 9.15 11.62
CA MET A 76 5.86 8.79 12.83
C MET A 76 5.97 10.01 13.74
N PHE A 77 5.51 9.88 14.98
CA PHE A 77 5.66 10.94 15.96
C PHE A 77 7.05 10.93 16.60
N LEU A 78 7.61 12.12 16.74
CA LEU A 78 8.77 12.40 17.59
C LEU A 78 8.25 13.10 18.85
N SER A 79 8.68 12.69 20.06
CA SER A 79 8.14 13.29 21.27
C SER A 79 9.12 13.25 22.44
N SER A 80 9.13 14.30 23.23
CA SER A 80 9.80 14.34 24.52
C SER A 80 8.99 13.66 25.64
N ARG A 81 7.79 13.14 25.32
CA ARG A 81 6.91 12.45 26.25
C ARG A 81 7.09 10.96 26.07
N ASP A 82 7.41 10.26 27.18
CA ASP A 82 7.74 8.84 27.20
C ASP A 82 6.69 7.98 27.95
N GLN A 83 5.62 8.61 28.44
CA GLN A 83 4.58 7.89 29.16
C GLN A 83 3.77 7.01 28.21
N ALA A 84 3.39 5.83 28.68
CA ALA A 84 2.58 4.87 27.91
C ALA A 84 1.29 5.49 27.34
N MET A 85 0.70 6.46 28.06
CA MET A 85 -0.51 7.16 27.63
C MET A 85 -0.26 8.05 26.39
N ASP A 86 0.90 8.68 26.29
CA ASP A 86 1.25 9.52 25.14
C ASP A 86 1.45 8.67 23.88
N ILE A 87 2.02 7.47 24.02
CA ILE A 87 2.16 6.50 22.93
C ILE A 87 0.76 6.04 22.43
N VAL A 88 -0.10 5.66 23.37
CA VAL A 88 -1.49 5.25 23.05
C VAL A 88 -2.24 6.40 22.36
N MET A 89 -2.05 7.63 22.83
CA MET A 89 -2.68 8.80 22.23
C MET A 89 -2.17 9.05 20.80
N ALA A 90 -0.86 8.94 20.57
CA ALA A 90 -0.25 9.10 19.25
C ALA A 90 -0.85 8.13 18.21
N ILE A 91 -0.98 6.86 18.58
CA ILE A 91 -1.57 5.83 17.71
C ILE A 91 -3.07 6.09 17.47
N ASN A 92 -3.83 6.43 18.53
CA ASN A 92 -5.26 6.73 18.42
C ASN A 92 -5.55 7.98 17.56
N MET A 93 -4.62 8.93 17.50
CA MET A 93 -4.70 10.12 16.64
C MET A 93 -4.31 9.86 15.18
N GLY A 94 -3.95 8.62 14.84
CA GLY A 94 -3.65 8.22 13.47
C GLY A 94 -2.17 8.12 13.13
N GLY A 95 -1.28 8.14 14.13
CA GLY A 95 0.14 7.85 13.94
C GLY A 95 0.38 6.36 13.70
N ASP A 96 1.37 6.06 12.87
CA ASP A 96 1.76 4.68 12.52
C ASP A 96 2.92 4.17 13.36
N ASP A 97 3.71 5.08 13.94
CA ASP A 97 4.81 4.74 14.85
C ASP A 97 5.17 5.96 15.72
N PHE A 98 6.07 5.73 16.68
CA PHE A 98 6.44 6.70 17.69
C PHE A 98 7.92 6.54 18.08
N VAL A 99 8.62 7.65 18.34
CA VAL A 99 10.00 7.68 18.86
C VAL A 99 10.10 8.72 19.97
N THR A 100 10.66 8.32 21.12
CA THR A 100 10.91 9.23 22.24
C THR A 100 12.23 9.99 22.09
N LYS A 101 12.22 11.27 22.39
CA LYS A 101 13.41 12.12 22.47
C LYS A 101 13.99 12.04 23.91
N PRO A 102 15.31 11.93 24.08
CA PRO A 102 16.33 11.79 23.06
C PRO A 102 16.36 10.39 22.45
N PHE A 103 16.53 10.28 21.13
CA PHE A 103 16.55 9.02 20.40
C PHE A 103 17.95 8.68 19.88
N ASP A 104 18.20 7.37 19.78
CA ASP A 104 19.36 6.87 19.03
C ASP A 104 19.09 7.01 17.53
N GLN A 105 20.08 7.53 16.79
CA GLN A 105 19.97 7.77 15.36
C GLN A 105 19.72 6.48 14.56
N ASN A 106 20.31 5.35 14.98
CA ASN A 106 20.10 4.06 14.31
C ASN A 106 18.67 3.53 14.56
N VAL A 107 18.12 3.79 15.75
CA VAL A 107 16.73 3.43 16.07
C VAL A 107 15.76 4.24 15.23
N LEU A 108 15.95 5.56 15.13
CA LEU A 108 15.13 6.41 14.26
C LEU A 108 15.19 5.93 12.82
N LEU A 109 16.38 5.70 12.28
CA LEU A 109 16.59 5.24 10.93
C LEU A 109 15.95 3.88 10.66
N ALA A 110 16.13 2.91 11.56
CA ALA A 110 15.52 1.59 11.44
C ALA A 110 13.97 1.65 11.41
N LYS A 111 13.38 2.54 12.21
CA LYS A 111 11.93 2.78 12.21
C LYS A 111 11.45 3.45 10.92
N VAL A 112 12.17 4.48 10.42
CA VAL A 112 11.89 5.11 9.12
C VAL A 112 11.90 4.09 8.00
N GLN A 113 12.95 3.27 7.90
CA GLN A 113 13.05 2.20 6.91
C GLN A 113 11.94 1.17 7.06
N GLY A 114 11.62 0.78 8.29
CA GLY A 114 10.54 -0.16 8.58
C GLY A 114 9.17 0.35 8.17
N LEU A 115 8.87 1.64 8.39
CA LEU A 115 7.63 2.28 7.97
C LEU A 115 7.53 2.38 6.45
N LEU A 116 8.56 2.90 5.80
CA LEU A 116 8.60 3.01 4.34
C LEU A 116 8.44 1.65 3.67
N ARG A 117 9.15 0.62 4.17
CA ARG A 117 9.01 -0.74 3.68
C ARG A 117 7.60 -1.28 3.85
N ARG A 118 6.97 -1.14 5.04
CA ARG A 118 5.58 -1.58 5.27
C ARG A 118 4.58 -0.85 4.38
N SER A 119 4.77 0.45 4.15
CA SER A 119 3.82 1.28 3.40
C SER A 119 3.99 1.18 1.89
N TYR A 120 5.21 0.95 1.39
CA TYR A 120 5.54 1.02 -0.03
C TYR A 120 6.18 -0.25 -0.60
N GLU A 121 6.75 -1.11 0.22
CA GLU A 121 7.31 -2.40 -0.24
C GLU A 121 6.44 -3.59 0.18
N PHE A 122 5.79 -3.53 1.36
CA PHE A 122 4.84 -4.54 1.85
C PHE A 122 3.38 -4.05 1.84
N GLY A 123 3.11 -2.73 1.92
CA GLY A 123 1.78 -2.13 1.87
C GLY A 123 1.26 -1.97 0.44
N THR A 124 2.11 -2.18 -0.54
CA THR A 124 1.79 -2.41 -1.93
C THR A 124 2.56 -3.63 -2.44
N ASP A 125 2.28 -4.79 -1.94
CA ASP A 125 2.13 -5.88 -2.86
C ASP A 125 0.79 -5.68 -3.62
N GLN A 126 0.62 -4.48 -4.24
CA GLN A 126 -0.28 -4.31 -5.37
C GLN A 126 0.09 -5.28 -6.51
N ASN A 127 1.23 -5.97 -6.35
CA ASN A 127 1.68 -7.01 -7.26
C ASN A 127 1.28 -8.42 -6.82
N LEU A 128 0.67 -8.60 -5.63
CA LEU A 128 0.18 -9.89 -5.17
C LEU A 128 -1.30 -9.76 -4.80
N LEU A 129 -2.14 -10.50 -5.52
CA LEU A 129 -3.54 -10.66 -5.17
C LEU A 129 -3.73 -12.06 -4.61
N GLU A 130 -4.40 -12.19 -3.46
CA GLU A 130 -4.58 -13.48 -2.79
C GLU A 130 -6.06 -13.85 -2.70
N HIS A 131 -6.36 -15.11 -2.99
CA HIS A 131 -7.69 -15.67 -2.80
C HIS A 131 -7.59 -17.19 -2.56
N ARG A 132 -8.12 -17.68 -1.43
CA ARG A 132 -8.13 -19.10 -1.05
C ARG A 132 -6.75 -19.77 -1.11
N GLY A 133 -5.71 -19.07 -0.64
CA GLY A 133 -4.33 -19.55 -0.64
C GLY A 133 -3.63 -19.52 -2.01
N ALA A 134 -4.33 -19.12 -3.08
CA ALA A 134 -3.73 -18.85 -4.38
C ALA A 134 -3.25 -17.40 -4.42
N ILE A 135 -2.00 -17.17 -4.82
CA ILE A 135 -1.36 -15.85 -4.89
C ILE A 135 -1.04 -15.52 -6.34
N LEU A 136 -1.73 -14.55 -6.92
CA LEU A 136 -1.46 -14.04 -8.26
C LEU A 136 -0.41 -12.93 -8.18
N ASN A 137 0.77 -13.16 -8.76
CA ASN A 137 1.84 -12.18 -8.82
C ASN A 137 1.71 -11.33 -10.09
N LEU A 138 1.36 -10.05 -9.93
CA LEU A 138 1.12 -9.13 -11.05
C LEU A 138 2.42 -8.70 -11.76
N LYS A 139 3.58 -8.83 -11.08
CA LYS A 139 4.88 -8.48 -11.65
C LYS A 139 5.47 -9.61 -12.48
N SER A 140 5.47 -10.85 -11.96
CA SER A 140 5.97 -12.03 -12.69
C SER A 140 4.91 -12.67 -13.59
N THR A 141 3.63 -12.25 -13.46
CA THR A 141 2.46 -12.77 -14.19
C THR A 141 2.20 -14.27 -13.95
N ASP A 142 2.60 -14.78 -12.80
CA ASP A 142 2.45 -16.16 -12.39
C ASP A 142 1.41 -16.31 -11.27
N LEU A 143 0.83 -17.49 -11.13
CA LEU A 143 0.03 -17.87 -9.98
C LEU A 143 0.84 -18.84 -9.10
N VAL A 144 0.82 -18.62 -7.79
CA VAL A 144 1.45 -19.54 -6.81
C VAL A 144 0.37 -20.18 -5.97
N TYR A 145 0.41 -21.50 -5.83
CA TYR A 145 -0.51 -22.25 -4.96
C TYR A 145 0.23 -23.42 -4.31
N GLU A 146 0.10 -23.57 -2.98
CA GLU A 146 0.78 -24.60 -2.18
C GLU A 146 2.31 -24.67 -2.41
N GLY A 147 2.93 -23.51 -2.73
CA GLY A 147 4.36 -23.40 -3.01
C GLY A 147 4.77 -23.71 -4.45
N GLU A 148 3.85 -24.20 -5.30
CA GLU A 148 4.08 -24.47 -6.70
C GLU A 148 3.76 -23.24 -7.58
N VAL A 149 4.60 -23.00 -8.60
CA VAL A 149 4.46 -21.88 -9.53
C VAL A 149 3.74 -22.31 -10.79
N ILE A 150 2.54 -21.81 -11.00
CA ILE A 150 1.72 -22.08 -12.18
C ILE A 150 1.95 -20.97 -13.22
N LYS A 151 2.62 -21.30 -14.32
CA LYS A 151 2.86 -20.36 -15.40
C LYS A 151 1.57 -20.06 -16.18
N LEU A 152 1.25 -18.77 -16.31
CA LEU A 152 0.07 -18.32 -17.03
C LEU A 152 0.44 -17.76 -18.41
N THR A 153 -0.40 -17.99 -19.40
CA THR A 153 -0.37 -17.20 -20.63
C THR A 153 -0.87 -15.79 -20.35
N LYS A 154 -0.60 -14.85 -21.25
CA LYS A 154 -1.03 -13.45 -21.10
C LYS A 154 -2.56 -13.34 -20.88
N ASN A 155 -3.34 -14.14 -21.61
CA ASN A 155 -4.82 -14.14 -21.49
C ASN A 155 -5.30 -14.72 -20.17
N GLU A 156 -4.73 -15.84 -19.73
CA GLU A 156 -5.04 -16.47 -18.45
C GLU A 156 -4.74 -15.54 -17.29
N PHE A 157 -3.58 -14.86 -17.34
CA PHE A 157 -3.20 -13.88 -16.35
C PHE A 157 -4.18 -12.70 -16.27
N GLN A 158 -4.53 -12.11 -17.41
CA GLN A 158 -5.46 -10.96 -17.41
C GLN A 158 -6.85 -11.34 -16.90
N ILE A 159 -7.36 -12.52 -17.27
CA ILE A 159 -8.64 -13.03 -16.75
C ILE A 159 -8.56 -13.21 -15.23
N LEU A 160 -7.51 -13.86 -14.71
CA LEU A 160 -7.33 -14.02 -13.27
C LEU A 160 -7.18 -12.68 -12.56
N ARG A 161 -6.41 -11.74 -13.12
CA ARG A 161 -6.25 -10.42 -12.52
C ARG A 161 -7.61 -9.75 -12.29
N VAL A 162 -8.45 -9.67 -13.31
CA VAL A 162 -9.80 -9.08 -13.19
C VAL A 162 -10.63 -9.80 -12.13
N LEU A 163 -10.59 -11.13 -12.09
CA LEU A 163 -11.33 -11.90 -11.10
C LEU A 163 -10.82 -11.70 -9.67
N PHE A 164 -9.50 -11.61 -9.47
CA PHE A 164 -8.89 -11.37 -8.16
C PHE A 164 -9.13 -9.94 -7.68
N GLU A 165 -9.05 -8.93 -8.56
CA GLU A 165 -9.37 -7.52 -8.24
C GLU A 165 -10.83 -7.36 -7.81
N HIS A 166 -11.73 -8.21 -8.29
CA HIS A 166 -13.14 -8.22 -7.95
C HIS A 166 -13.55 -9.44 -7.09
N ALA A 167 -12.61 -9.97 -6.30
CA ALA A 167 -12.88 -11.10 -5.42
C ALA A 167 -14.09 -10.79 -4.53
N GLY A 168 -15.04 -11.75 -4.45
CA GLY A 168 -16.27 -11.54 -3.70
C GLY A 168 -17.47 -11.07 -4.50
N SER A 169 -17.30 -10.84 -5.80
CA SER A 169 -18.39 -10.43 -6.68
C SER A 169 -18.33 -11.14 -8.02
N ILE A 170 -19.50 -11.18 -8.72
CA ILE A 170 -19.54 -11.66 -10.10
C ILE A 170 -19.26 -10.49 -11.03
N VAL A 171 -18.24 -10.62 -11.85
CA VAL A 171 -17.93 -9.67 -12.93
C VAL A 171 -18.78 -10.02 -14.14
N ALA A 172 -19.57 -9.06 -14.63
CA ALA A 172 -20.37 -9.26 -15.82
C ALA A 172 -19.47 -9.49 -17.05
N ARG A 173 -19.95 -10.29 -18.03
CA ARG A 173 -19.15 -10.62 -19.23
C ARG A 173 -18.71 -9.38 -19.98
N ASP A 174 -19.62 -8.41 -20.15
CA ASP A 174 -19.34 -7.15 -20.85
C ASP A 174 -18.29 -6.30 -20.12
N ASP A 175 -18.33 -6.27 -18.77
CA ASP A 175 -17.37 -5.53 -17.98
C ASP A 175 -16.01 -6.22 -17.99
N MET A 176 -15.98 -7.55 -17.90
CA MET A 176 -14.75 -8.32 -18.08
C MET A 176 -14.13 -8.09 -19.46
N MET A 177 -14.94 -8.08 -20.53
CA MET A 177 -14.43 -7.77 -21.86
C MET A 177 -13.90 -6.34 -21.99
N LYS A 178 -14.55 -5.34 -21.38
CA LYS A 178 -14.06 -3.95 -21.35
C LYS A 178 -12.72 -3.84 -20.64
N GLU A 179 -12.56 -4.46 -19.47
CA GLU A 179 -11.30 -4.44 -18.72
C GLU A 179 -10.17 -5.15 -19.47
N LEU A 180 -10.48 -6.27 -20.14
CA LEU A 180 -9.54 -6.96 -21.00
C LEU A 180 -9.18 -6.14 -22.24
N TRP A 181 -10.14 -5.40 -22.82
CA TRP A 181 -9.93 -4.50 -23.96
C TRP A 181 -9.01 -3.32 -23.63
N ASN A 182 -9.16 -2.73 -22.46
CA ASN A 182 -8.30 -1.62 -22.01
C ASN A 182 -6.82 -2.02 -21.85
N SER A 183 -6.53 -3.33 -21.86
CA SER A 183 -5.17 -3.90 -21.81
C SER A 183 -4.63 -4.36 -23.18
N ASP A 184 -5.08 -3.77 -24.31
CA ASP A 184 -4.73 -4.15 -25.70
C ASP A 184 -5.18 -5.56 -26.11
N PHE A 185 -6.25 -6.08 -25.52
CA PHE A 185 -6.79 -7.40 -25.81
C PHE A 185 -8.14 -7.35 -26.51
N PHE A 186 -8.17 -7.70 -27.79
CA PHE A 186 -9.42 -7.98 -28.53
C PHE A 186 -9.91 -9.39 -28.22
N ILE A 187 -10.83 -9.53 -27.28
CA ILE A 187 -11.49 -10.82 -26.98
C ILE A 187 -12.98 -10.69 -27.25
N ASP A 188 -13.53 -11.55 -28.09
CA ASP A 188 -14.97 -11.74 -28.22
C ASP A 188 -15.51 -12.68 -27.12
N ASP A 189 -16.83 -12.75 -26.97
CA ASP A 189 -17.50 -13.54 -25.93
C ASP A 189 -17.19 -15.04 -26.03
N ASN A 190 -17.03 -15.57 -27.23
CA ASN A 190 -16.68 -16.98 -27.49
C ASN A 190 -15.24 -17.23 -27.03
N THR A 191 -14.33 -16.34 -27.36
CA THR A 191 -12.90 -16.40 -26.95
C THR A 191 -12.75 -16.33 -25.46
N LEU A 192 -13.51 -15.46 -24.75
CA LEU A 192 -13.54 -15.39 -23.31
C LEU A 192 -13.95 -16.73 -22.68
N SER A 193 -15.05 -17.33 -23.17
CA SER A 193 -15.54 -18.61 -22.65
C SER A 193 -14.55 -19.75 -22.84
N VAL A 194 -13.88 -19.82 -23.98
CA VAL A 194 -12.81 -20.81 -24.26
C VAL A 194 -11.61 -20.62 -23.35
N ASN A 195 -11.16 -19.37 -23.14
CA ASN A 195 -10.03 -19.09 -22.27
C ASN A 195 -10.34 -19.42 -20.80
N VAL A 196 -11.54 -19.09 -20.31
CA VAL A 196 -11.97 -19.47 -18.95
C VAL A 196 -12.02 -20.99 -18.80
N ALA A 197 -12.52 -21.73 -19.79
CA ALA A 197 -12.55 -23.19 -19.72
C ALA A 197 -11.14 -23.81 -19.68
N ARG A 198 -10.19 -23.30 -20.49
CA ARG A 198 -8.79 -23.74 -20.48
C ARG A 198 -8.11 -23.40 -19.16
N LEU A 199 -8.35 -22.20 -18.64
CA LEU A 199 -7.82 -21.75 -17.36
C LEU A 199 -8.31 -22.65 -16.22
N ARG A 200 -9.59 -22.96 -16.14
CA ARG A 200 -10.13 -23.90 -15.14
C ARG A 200 -9.42 -25.23 -15.17
N LYS A 201 -9.27 -25.83 -16.36
CA LYS A 201 -8.56 -27.10 -16.49
C LYS A 201 -7.14 -27.03 -15.94
N LYS A 202 -6.41 -25.96 -16.27
CA LYS A 202 -5.04 -25.75 -15.74
C LYS A 202 -5.01 -25.59 -14.22
N LEU A 203 -5.98 -24.86 -13.64
CA LEU A 203 -6.11 -24.68 -12.20
C LEU A 203 -6.46 -26.00 -11.49
N GLU A 204 -7.37 -26.81 -12.07
CA GLU A 204 -7.71 -28.13 -11.57
C GLU A 204 -6.49 -29.09 -11.57
N GLU A 205 -5.69 -29.09 -12.63
CA GLU A 205 -4.45 -29.87 -12.73
C GLU A 205 -3.41 -29.46 -11.64
N ALA A 206 -3.47 -28.21 -11.17
CA ALA A 206 -2.64 -27.68 -10.10
C ALA A 206 -3.28 -27.80 -8.69
N GLY A 207 -4.41 -28.50 -8.56
CA GLY A 207 -5.10 -28.69 -7.26
C GLY A 207 -6.11 -27.60 -6.87
N LEU A 208 -6.22 -26.53 -7.67
CA LEU A 208 -7.17 -25.43 -7.46
C LEU A 208 -8.52 -25.70 -8.11
N SER A 209 -9.22 -26.74 -7.65
CA SER A 209 -10.54 -27.08 -8.16
C SER A 209 -11.57 -26.02 -7.77
N ASN A 210 -12.47 -25.71 -8.70
CA ASN A 210 -13.61 -24.80 -8.50
C ASN A 210 -13.26 -23.37 -8.07
N LEU A 211 -12.06 -22.85 -8.38
CA LEU A 211 -11.69 -21.48 -8.04
C LEU A 211 -12.59 -20.46 -8.76
N ILE A 212 -12.92 -20.71 -10.04
CA ILE A 212 -13.72 -19.79 -10.86
C ILE A 212 -15.14 -20.34 -10.99
N GLU A 213 -16.13 -19.58 -10.55
CA GLU A 213 -17.55 -19.90 -10.77
C GLU A 213 -18.11 -19.21 -12.02
N THR A 214 -19.21 -19.77 -12.55
CA THR A 214 -20.00 -19.15 -13.61
C THR A 214 -21.40 -18.87 -13.11
N LYS A 215 -21.82 -17.62 -13.12
CA LYS A 215 -23.22 -17.27 -12.96
C LYS A 215 -23.86 -17.19 -14.35
N LYS A 216 -24.64 -18.24 -14.70
CA LYS A 216 -25.22 -18.40 -16.03
C LYS A 216 -25.97 -17.15 -16.47
N GLY A 217 -25.64 -16.65 -17.67
CA GLY A 217 -26.23 -15.45 -18.25
C GLY A 217 -25.75 -14.11 -17.65
N ILE A 218 -24.81 -14.13 -16.68
CA ILE A 218 -24.29 -12.90 -16.03
C ILE A 218 -22.79 -12.80 -16.26
N GLY A 219 -21.97 -13.72 -15.73
CA GLY A 219 -20.53 -13.57 -15.79
C GLY A 219 -19.77 -14.62 -15.00
N TYR A 220 -18.59 -14.23 -14.54
CA TYR A 220 -17.65 -15.07 -13.80
C TYR A 220 -17.24 -14.40 -12.48
N GLY A 221 -16.88 -15.21 -11.48
CA GLY A 221 -16.37 -14.74 -10.20
C GLY A 221 -15.44 -15.77 -9.56
N LEU A 222 -14.80 -15.38 -8.48
CA LEU A 222 -14.10 -16.32 -7.61
C LEU A 222 -15.08 -16.85 -6.57
N VAL A 223 -15.05 -18.18 -6.35
CA VAL A 223 -15.94 -18.83 -5.38
C VAL A 223 -15.63 -18.33 -3.98
N HIS A 224 -16.64 -17.86 -3.25
CA HIS A 224 -16.60 -17.70 -1.81
C HIS A 224 -16.64 -19.05 -1.10
N GLU A 225 -16.10 -19.15 0.13
CA GLU A 225 -16.30 -20.31 0.96
C GLU A 225 -17.79 -20.59 1.21
#